data_43afe1e9a079f1659d73bc36a6bb64c1
#
_entry.id   43afe1e9a079f1659d73bc36a6bb64c1
#
_cell.length_a   1.000
_cell.length_b   1.000
_cell.length_c   1.000
_cell.angle_alpha   90.00
_cell.angle_beta   90.00
_cell.angle_gamma   90.00
#
_symmetry.space_group_name_H-M   'P 1'
#
loop_
_entity.id
_entity.type
_entity.pdbx_description
1 polymer ?
#
loop_
_entity_poly.entity_id
_entity_poly.type
_entity_poly.pdbx_seq_one_letter_code
_entity_poly.pdbx_strand_id
1 'polypeptide(L)'
;MFFGVIFLSIGWKVINKTLKRIRRILESKNADPTITRFLDNVMNVTLKTVLIIIILQYIGVNLTGLTTIVASAGVALSLALKGSLANLAGGVIILVARPFNVGDFIETTEHSGVVEKISIFYTYLVTFDNKQILIPNGILTDSSIVNYSSKEIRRVDLTFSVSYEEDVIRVKNVLINILKNNELVLEEPEFFVGISMHGDSAINFIVKAWCKTEDYWTVYYDLLETVKIKFDEEGISIPYPQMDLHVKKNIIID
;
A
#
# COMPACT_ATOMS: atom_id res chain seq x y z
N MET A 1 -41.60 40.68 -6.80
CA MET A 1 -41.76 40.35 -5.36
C MET A 1 -42.62 39.10 -5.12
N PHE A 2 -43.83 39.00 -5.65
CA PHE A 2 -44.75 37.89 -5.44
C PHE A 2 -44.15 36.51 -5.79
N PHE A 3 -43.50 36.38 -6.94
CA PHE A 3 -42.81 35.14 -7.35
C PHE A 3 -41.65 34.75 -6.43
N GLY A 4 -40.92 35.70 -5.87
CA GLY A 4 -39.81 35.40 -4.92
C GLY A 4 -40.30 34.74 -3.63
N VAL A 5 -41.45 35.17 -3.11
CA VAL A 5 -42.07 34.57 -1.91
C VAL A 5 -42.57 33.14 -2.18
N ILE A 6 -43.14 32.93 -3.38
CA ILE A 6 -43.57 31.58 -3.80
C ILE A 6 -42.37 30.64 -3.92
N PHE A 7 -41.28 31.05 -4.60
CA PHE A 7 -40.05 30.26 -4.72
C PHE A 7 -39.42 29.99 -3.36
N LEU A 8 -39.42 30.94 -2.43
CA LEU A 8 -38.93 30.74 -1.07
C LEU A 8 -39.73 29.65 -0.35
N SER A 9 -41.08 29.73 -0.39
CA SER A 9 -41.96 28.78 0.26
C SER A 9 -41.80 27.35 -0.31
N ILE A 10 -41.71 27.24 -1.63
CA ILE A 10 -41.52 25.96 -2.30
C ILE A 10 -40.14 25.40 -1.97
N GLY A 11 -39.07 26.20 -2.13
CA GLY A 11 -37.70 25.76 -1.82
C GLY A 11 -37.53 25.34 -0.37
N TRP A 12 -38.12 26.08 0.57
CA TRP A 12 -38.10 25.74 2.00
C TRP A 12 -38.78 24.40 2.29
N LYS A 13 -39.95 24.12 1.67
CA LYS A 13 -40.64 22.85 1.79
C LYS A 13 -39.87 21.69 1.17
N VAL A 14 -39.23 21.93 0.02
CA VAL A 14 -38.38 20.94 -0.65
C VAL A 14 -37.17 20.59 0.21
N ILE A 15 -36.45 21.58 0.73
CA ILE A 15 -35.32 21.37 1.63
C ILE A 15 -35.75 20.55 2.85
N ASN A 16 -36.79 20.97 3.56
CA ASN A 16 -37.28 20.26 4.75
C ASN A 16 -37.69 18.81 4.43
N LYS A 17 -38.33 18.56 3.28
CA LYS A 17 -38.74 17.22 2.85
C LYS A 17 -37.52 16.35 2.53
N THR A 18 -36.51 16.91 1.88
CA THR A 18 -35.25 16.22 1.55
C THR A 18 -34.47 15.87 2.81
N LEU A 19 -34.28 16.81 3.72
CA LEU A 19 -33.61 16.58 5.00
C LEU A 19 -34.32 15.51 5.82
N LYS A 20 -35.66 15.54 5.88
CA LYS A 20 -36.43 14.52 6.57
C LYS A 20 -36.26 13.12 5.96
N ARG A 21 -36.08 13.01 4.64
CA ARG A 21 -35.77 11.74 3.98
C ARG A 21 -34.37 11.24 4.32
N ILE A 22 -33.36 12.14 4.22
CA ILE A 22 -31.96 11.80 4.55
C ILE A 22 -31.86 11.33 6.00
N ARG A 23 -32.47 12.05 6.92
CA ARG A 23 -32.52 11.67 8.34
C ARG A 23 -33.12 10.28 8.55
N ARG A 24 -34.25 9.95 7.92
CA ARG A 24 -34.86 8.62 8.01
C ARG A 24 -33.93 7.51 7.49
N ILE A 25 -33.20 7.76 6.41
CA ILE A 25 -32.25 6.80 5.85
C ILE A 25 -31.09 6.57 6.83
N LEU A 26 -30.57 7.62 7.44
CA LEU A 26 -29.48 7.52 8.41
C LEU A 26 -29.94 6.78 9.68
N GLU A 27 -31.13 7.10 10.19
CA GLU A 27 -31.74 6.43 11.34
C GLU A 27 -32.00 4.94 11.06
N SER A 28 -32.47 4.58 9.85
CA SER A 28 -32.70 3.18 9.47
C SER A 28 -31.42 2.35 9.33
N LYS A 29 -30.28 3.00 9.12
CA LYS A 29 -28.96 2.36 9.06
C LYS A 29 -28.20 2.36 10.40
N ASN A 30 -28.89 2.66 11.51
CA ASN A 30 -28.30 2.76 12.85
C ASN A 30 -27.08 3.72 12.93
N ALA A 31 -27.11 4.81 12.15
CA ALA A 31 -26.08 5.84 12.25
C ALA A 31 -26.13 6.52 13.62
N ASP A 32 -24.98 6.92 14.13
CA ASP A 32 -24.87 7.60 15.42
C ASP A 32 -25.81 8.83 15.47
N PRO A 33 -26.64 8.95 16.51
CA PRO A 33 -27.59 10.07 16.64
C PRO A 33 -26.91 11.45 16.66
N THR A 34 -25.69 11.53 17.17
CA THR A 34 -24.93 12.78 17.24
C THR A 34 -24.49 13.22 15.85
N ILE A 35 -23.97 12.28 15.05
CA ILE A 35 -23.57 12.53 13.66
C ILE A 35 -24.80 12.91 12.82
N THR A 36 -25.91 12.19 12.98
CA THR A 36 -27.15 12.46 12.26
C THR A 36 -27.67 13.87 12.55
N ARG A 37 -27.70 14.31 13.82
CA ARG A 37 -28.11 15.66 14.20
C ARG A 37 -27.16 16.73 13.69
N PHE A 38 -25.87 16.48 13.79
CA PHE A 38 -24.85 17.41 13.28
C PHE A 38 -25.02 17.65 11.77
N LEU A 39 -25.11 16.57 10.98
CA LEU A 39 -25.31 16.66 9.53
C LEU A 39 -26.64 17.37 9.17
N ASP A 40 -27.73 17.04 9.86
CA ASP A 40 -29.04 17.68 9.65
C ASP A 40 -28.96 19.19 9.89
N ASN A 41 -28.33 19.62 10.97
CA ASN A 41 -28.17 21.04 11.29
C ASN A 41 -27.28 21.76 10.27
N VAL A 42 -26.12 21.19 9.91
CA VAL A 42 -25.19 21.79 8.94
C VAL A 42 -25.88 21.93 7.57
N MET A 43 -26.50 20.84 7.07
CA MET A 43 -27.22 20.86 5.79
C MET A 43 -28.40 21.83 5.81
N ASN A 44 -29.14 21.87 6.90
CA ASN A 44 -30.31 22.75 7.04
C ASN A 44 -29.90 24.22 6.97
N VAL A 45 -28.88 24.63 7.75
CA VAL A 45 -28.36 26.00 7.74
C VAL A 45 -27.80 26.34 6.35
N THR A 46 -26.94 25.51 5.79
CA THR A 46 -26.28 25.76 4.51
C THR A 46 -27.29 25.89 3.37
N LEU A 47 -28.21 24.91 3.21
CA LEU A 47 -29.17 24.92 2.10
C LEU A 47 -30.15 26.10 2.20
N LYS A 48 -30.60 26.46 3.40
CA LYS A 48 -31.48 27.59 3.60
C LYS A 48 -30.79 28.92 3.35
N THR A 49 -29.53 29.08 3.79
CA THR A 49 -28.73 30.26 3.51
C THR A 49 -28.52 30.46 2.02
N VAL A 50 -28.14 29.39 1.29
CA VAL A 50 -27.99 29.44 -0.18
C VAL A 50 -29.32 29.80 -0.85
N LEU A 51 -30.45 29.20 -0.43
CA LEU A 51 -31.79 29.52 -0.96
C LEU A 51 -32.12 31.01 -0.76
N ILE A 52 -31.89 31.57 0.42
CA ILE A 52 -32.16 32.98 0.72
C ILE A 52 -31.28 33.86 -0.18
N ILE A 53 -30.00 33.58 -0.33
CA ILE A 53 -29.09 34.36 -1.18
C ILE A 53 -29.58 34.36 -2.62
N ILE A 54 -29.95 33.20 -3.17
CA ILE A 54 -30.47 33.08 -4.56
C ILE A 54 -31.73 33.94 -4.75
N ILE A 55 -32.66 33.88 -3.79
CA ILE A 55 -33.91 34.63 -3.90
C ILE A 55 -33.71 36.15 -3.75
N LEU A 56 -32.87 36.59 -2.83
CA LEU A 56 -32.55 37.98 -2.66
C LEU A 56 -31.87 38.55 -3.92
N GLN A 57 -31.01 37.82 -4.56
CA GLN A 57 -30.39 38.19 -5.82
C GLN A 57 -31.42 38.28 -6.96
N TYR A 58 -32.36 37.31 -7.02
CA TYR A 58 -33.43 37.30 -8.02
C TYR A 58 -34.36 38.52 -7.93
N ILE A 59 -34.64 39.01 -6.72
CA ILE A 59 -35.47 40.22 -6.53
C ILE A 59 -34.70 41.52 -6.65
N GLY A 60 -33.42 41.48 -7.07
CA GLY A 60 -32.61 42.66 -7.40
C GLY A 60 -31.84 43.24 -6.21
N VAL A 61 -31.76 42.57 -5.07
CA VAL A 61 -30.92 43.02 -3.95
C VAL A 61 -29.45 42.83 -4.31
N ASN A 62 -28.66 43.89 -4.20
CA ASN A 62 -27.21 43.77 -4.40
C ASN A 62 -26.56 43.09 -3.21
N LEU A 63 -26.10 41.86 -3.43
CA LEU A 63 -25.47 41.01 -2.42
C LEU A 63 -23.95 40.84 -2.65
N THR A 64 -23.33 41.70 -3.45
CA THR A 64 -21.90 41.55 -3.82
C THR A 64 -21.00 41.41 -2.58
N GLY A 65 -21.19 42.22 -1.55
CA GLY A 65 -20.42 42.12 -0.30
C GLY A 65 -20.67 40.79 0.45
N LEU A 66 -21.93 40.35 0.52
CA LEU A 66 -22.29 39.09 1.21
C LEU A 66 -21.76 37.88 0.47
N THR A 67 -21.87 37.84 -0.85
CA THR A 67 -21.35 36.74 -1.67
C THR A 67 -19.83 36.62 -1.57
N THR A 68 -19.12 37.76 -1.49
CA THR A 68 -17.67 37.80 -1.28
C THR A 68 -17.30 37.17 0.09
N ILE A 69 -18.02 37.54 1.16
CA ILE A 69 -17.79 36.96 2.49
C ILE A 69 -18.04 35.43 2.50
N VAL A 70 -19.16 35.01 1.90
CA VAL A 70 -19.49 33.56 1.82
C VAL A 70 -18.46 32.80 1.00
N ALA A 71 -18.01 33.36 -0.12
CA ALA A 71 -16.97 32.77 -0.95
C ALA A 71 -15.64 32.63 -0.19
N SER A 72 -15.22 33.71 0.50
CA SER A 72 -14.00 33.69 1.32
C SER A 72 -14.08 32.64 2.47
N ALA A 73 -15.22 32.58 3.15
CA ALA A 73 -15.47 31.56 4.17
C ALA A 73 -15.45 30.13 3.60
N GLY A 74 -15.99 29.94 2.38
CA GLY A 74 -15.96 28.68 1.65
C GLY A 74 -14.53 28.24 1.32
N VAL A 75 -13.68 29.16 0.87
CA VAL A 75 -12.26 28.89 0.62
C VAL A 75 -11.53 28.50 1.91
N ALA A 76 -11.74 29.26 2.99
CA ALA A 76 -11.13 28.97 4.29
C ALA A 76 -11.53 27.58 4.80
N LEU A 77 -12.83 27.23 4.71
CA LEU A 77 -13.33 25.91 5.10
C LEU A 77 -12.76 24.80 4.22
N SER A 78 -12.68 25.02 2.91
CA SER A 78 -12.08 24.05 1.98
C SER A 78 -10.62 23.76 2.31
N LEU A 79 -9.84 24.80 2.64
CA LEU A 79 -8.45 24.64 3.08
C LEU A 79 -8.35 23.88 4.41
N ALA A 80 -9.24 24.18 5.37
CA ALA A 80 -9.28 23.50 6.65
C ALA A 80 -9.63 22.00 6.51
N LEU A 81 -10.47 21.63 5.54
CA LEU A 81 -10.91 20.25 5.29
C LEU A 81 -10.08 19.52 4.22
N LYS A 82 -9.06 20.16 3.63
CA LYS A 82 -8.27 19.61 2.50
C LYS A 82 -7.79 18.19 2.76
N GLY A 83 -7.22 17.93 3.94
CA GLY A 83 -6.72 16.58 4.28
C GLY A 83 -7.82 15.51 4.37
N SER A 84 -8.95 15.85 4.98
CA SER A 84 -10.10 14.92 5.07
C SER A 84 -10.71 14.63 3.70
N LEU A 85 -10.83 15.66 2.85
CA LEU A 85 -11.34 15.49 1.49
C LEU A 85 -10.38 14.67 0.61
N ALA A 86 -9.06 14.85 0.77
CA ALA A 86 -8.06 14.04 0.08
C ALA A 86 -8.17 12.56 0.49
N ASN A 87 -8.35 12.27 1.77
CA ASN A 87 -8.53 10.90 2.24
C ASN A 87 -9.84 10.27 1.76
N LEU A 88 -10.92 11.04 1.72
CA LEU A 88 -12.19 10.59 1.15
C LEU A 88 -12.04 10.27 -0.35
N ALA A 89 -11.43 11.15 -1.11
CA ALA A 89 -11.17 10.95 -2.54
C ALA A 89 -10.27 9.73 -2.76
N GLY A 90 -9.18 9.60 -1.97
CA GLY A 90 -8.30 8.43 -1.99
C GLY A 90 -9.05 7.13 -1.71
N GLY A 91 -9.92 7.11 -0.71
CA GLY A 91 -10.75 5.94 -0.41
C GLY A 91 -11.67 5.55 -1.57
N VAL A 92 -12.30 6.51 -2.23
CA VAL A 92 -13.12 6.25 -3.43
C VAL A 92 -12.25 5.71 -4.58
N ILE A 93 -11.07 6.29 -4.82
CA ILE A 93 -10.13 5.82 -5.85
C ILE A 93 -9.72 4.37 -5.58
N ILE A 94 -9.33 4.04 -4.34
CA ILE A 94 -8.93 2.67 -3.97
C ILE A 94 -10.08 1.69 -4.21
N LEU A 95 -11.31 2.02 -3.80
CA LEU A 95 -12.47 1.16 -3.96
C LEU A 95 -12.90 0.95 -5.42
N VAL A 96 -12.71 1.96 -6.29
CA VAL A 96 -13.07 1.91 -7.71
C VAL A 96 -11.96 1.28 -8.56
N ALA A 97 -10.73 1.79 -8.43
CA ALA A 97 -9.58 1.35 -9.23
C ALA A 97 -8.98 0.02 -8.72
N ARG A 98 -9.15 -0.30 -7.44
CA ARG A 98 -8.67 -1.53 -6.78
C ARG A 98 -7.21 -1.84 -7.06
N PRO A 99 -6.28 -0.94 -6.75
CA PRO A 99 -4.85 -1.23 -6.90
C PRO A 99 -4.41 -2.37 -5.98
N PHE A 100 -5.15 -2.63 -4.92
CA PHE A 100 -5.03 -3.78 -4.02
C PHE A 100 -6.42 -4.13 -3.46
N ASN A 101 -6.57 -5.34 -2.94
CA ASN A 101 -7.79 -5.85 -2.32
C ASN A 101 -7.56 -6.17 -0.84
N VAL A 102 -8.65 -6.39 -0.10
CA VAL A 102 -8.56 -6.98 1.24
C VAL A 102 -7.98 -8.38 1.13
N GLY A 103 -6.97 -8.68 1.94
CA GLY A 103 -6.19 -9.92 1.92
C GLY A 103 -4.85 -9.79 1.19
N ASP A 104 -4.61 -8.77 0.37
CA ASP A 104 -3.33 -8.56 -0.29
C ASP A 104 -2.26 -8.11 0.71
N PHE A 105 -1.03 -8.62 0.56
CA PHE A 105 0.15 -8.07 1.23
C PHE A 105 0.72 -6.94 0.39
N ILE A 106 0.74 -5.74 0.97
CA ILE A 106 1.25 -4.53 0.33
C ILE A 106 2.39 -3.91 1.15
N GLU A 107 3.27 -3.23 0.45
CA GLU A 107 4.36 -2.45 1.03
C GLU A 107 4.30 -1.02 0.47
N THR A 108 4.44 -0.07 1.36
CA THR A 108 4.60 1.36 1.08
C THR A 108 6.00 1.80 1.52
N THR A 109 6.36 3.06 1.33
CA THR A 109 7.68 3.60 1.75
C THR A 109 7.96 3.39 3.25
N GLU A 110 6.92 3.43 4.10
CA GLU A 110 7.08 3.41 5.56
C GLU A 110 6.51 2.14 6.22
N HIS A 111 5.57 1.47 5.57
CA HIS A 111 4.79 0.40 6.19
C HIS A 111 4.55 -0.76 5.24
N SER A 112 4.49 -1.98 5.80
CA SER A 112 4.08 -3.18 5.08
C SER A 112 3.12 -4.01 5.93
N GLY A 113 2.20 -4.72 5.28
CA GLY A 113 1.25 -5.59 5.96
C GLY A 113 0.16 -6.13 5.03
N VAL A 114 -0.65 -7.03 5.57
CA VAL A 114 -1.84 -7.54 4.89
C VAL A 114 -2.98 -6.55 5.05
N VAL A 115 -3.65 -6.23 3.96
CA VAL A 115 -4.83 -5.35 3.98
C VAL A 115 -5.98 -6.07 4.69
N GLU A 116 -6.30 -5.63 5.91
CA GLU A 116 -7.41 -6.17 6.70
C GLU A 116 -8.74 -5.56 6.28
N LYS A 117 -8.75 -4.25 6.07
CA LYS A 117 -9.98 -3.50 5.79
C LYS A 117 -9.69 -2.19 5.05
N ILE A 118 -10.54 -1.86 4.10
CA ILE A 118 -10.56 -0.55 3.43
C ILE A 118 -11.80 0.21 3.90
N SER A 119 -11.60 1.35 4.56
CA SER A 119 -12.65 2.26 5.00
C SER A 119 -12.62 3.54 4.16
N ILE A 120 -13.61 4.41 4.36
CA ILE A 120 -13.78 5.63 3.57
C ILE A 120 -12.57 6.59 3.67
N PHE A 121 -11.93 6.68 4.84
CA PHE A 121 -10.81 7.60 5.09
C PHE A 121 -9.47 6.90 5.31
N TYR A 122 -9.49 5.62 5.72
CA TYR A 122 -8.32 4.85 6.15
C TYR A 122 -8.35 3.44 5.58
N THR A 123 -7.17 2.94 5.26
CA THR A 123 -6.92 1.51 5.02
C THR A 123 -6.20 0.94 6.23
N TYR A 124 -6.61 -0.24 6.66
CA TYR A 124 -6.07 -0.95 7.81
C TYR A 124 -5.16 -2.07 7.31
N LEU A 125 -3.92 -2.08 7.76
CA LEU A 125 -2.98 -3.17 7.52
C LEU A 125 -2.71 -3.91 8.81
N VAL A 126 -2.44 -5.20 8.71
CA VAL A 126 -1.96 -6.04 9.82
C VAL A 126 -0.59 -6.59 9.45
N THR A 127 0.38 -6.36 10.32
CA THR A 127 1.74 -6.89 10.18
C THR A 127 1.79 -8.38 10.55
N PHE A 128 2.86 -9.08 10.17
CA PHE A 128 3.04 -10.49 10.52
C PHE A 128 3.14 -10.75 12.04
N ASP A 129 3.56 -9.74 12.83
CA ASP A 129 3.58 -9.79 14.29
C ASP A 129 2.27 -9.25 14.91
N ASN A 130 1.18 -9.21 14.11
CA ASN A 130 -0.19 -8.88 14.50
C ASN A 130 -0.41 -7.47 15.04
N LYS A 131 0.35 -6.49 14.55
CA LYS A 131 0.11 -5.07 14.82
C LYS A 131 -0.78 -4.47 13.74
N GLN A 132 -1.72 -3.62 14.13
CA GLN A 132 -2.58 -2.91 13.20
C GLN A 132 -1.97 -1.54 12.85
N ILE A 133 -1.89 -1.24 11.57
CA ILE A 133 -1.44 0.03 11.03
C ILE A 133 -2.61 0.70 10.31
N LEU A 134 -2.90 1.95 10.64
CA LEU A 134 -3.91 2.77 10.00
C LEU A 134 -3.23 3.77 9.07
N ILE A 135 -3.49 3.65 7.78
CA ILE A 135 -2.92 4.56 6.78
C ILE A 135 -4.04 5.40 6.17
N PRO A 136 -3.94 6.74 6.19
CA PRO A 136 -4.87 7.61 5.50
C PRO A 136 -4.88 7.31 3.99
N ASN A 137 -6.07 7.15 3.40
CA ASN A 137 -6.21 6.75 2.00
C ASN A 137 -5.55 7.72 1.01
N GLY A 138 -5.53 9.03 1.32
CA GLY A 138 -4.85 10.03 0.50
C GLY A 138 -3.35 9.76 0.38
N ILE A 139 -2.70 9.31 1.47
CA ILE A 139 -1.27 8.95 1.45
C ILE A 139 -1.05 7.75 0.52
N LEU A 140 -1.90 6.72 0.61
CA LEU A 140 -1.78 5.53 -0.24
C LEU A 140 -1.96 5.86 -1.72
N THR A 141 -2.89 6.76 -2.07
CA THR A 141 -3.12 7.12 -3.48
C THR A 141 -2.04 8.04 -4.04
N ASP A 142 -1.34 8.78 -3.19
CA ASP A 142 -0.27 9.71 -3.58
C ASP A 142 1.13 9.07 -3.53
N SER A 143 1.25 7.81 -3.05
CA SER A 143 2.52 7.09 -2.91
C SER A 143 2.63 5.87 -3.82
N SER A 144 3.86 5.39 -4.01
CA SER A 144 4.09 4.11 -4.66
C SER A 144 3.70 2.97 -3.72
N ILE A 145 3.00 1.98 -4.25
CA ILE A 145 2.60 0.77 -3.52
C ILE A 145 3.16 -0.44 -4.26
N VAL A 146 3.86 -1.30 -3.54
CA VAL A 146 4.24 -2.63 -4.03
C VAL A 146 3.20 -3.62 -3.54
N ASN A 147 2.46 -4.23 -4.46
CA ASN A 147 1.50 -5.29 -4.14
C ASN A 147 2.11 -6.64 -4.47
N TYR A 148 2.45 -7.40 -3.44
CA TYR A 148 3.08 -8.72 -3.56
C TYR A 148 2.10 -9.83 -3.88
N SER A 149 0.80 -9.59 -3.71
CA SER A 149 -0.26 -10.59 -3.90
C SER A 149 -0.97 -10.46 -5.26
N SER A 150 -0.71 -9.38 -6.02
CA SER A 150 -1.41 -9.09 -7.28
C SER A 150 -1.09 -10.04 -8.43
N LYS A 151 0.03 -10.76 -8.36
CA LYS A 151 0.49 -11.72 -9.36
C LYS A 151 0.42 -13.13 -8.80
N GLU A 152 0.02 -14.08 -9.65
CA GLU A 152 -0.11 -15.49 -9.26
C GLU A 152 1.25 -16.15 -8.97
N ILE A 153 2.30 -15.68 -9.65
CA ILE A 153 3.65 -16.20 -9.48
C ILE A 153 4.63 -15.10 -9.07
N ARG A 154 5.62 -15.47 -8.28
CA ARG A 154 6.72 -14.61 -7.84
C ARG A 154 8.05 -15.31 -8.05
N ARG A 155 9.13 -14.53 -8.11
CA ARG A 155 10.47 -15.02 -8.23
C ARG A 155 11.21 -14.91 -6.91
N VAL A 156 11.75 -16.02 -6.44
CA VAL A 156 12.68 -16.10 -5.33
C VAL A 156 14.09 -15.88 -5.87
N ASP A 157 14.78 -14.86 -5.39
CA ASP A 157 16.16 -14.54 -5.75
C ASP A 157 17.05 -14.80 -4.53
N LEU A 158 17.99 -15.77 -4.64
CA LEU A 158 18.92 -16.15 -3.58
C LEU A 158 20.36 -16.07 -4.08
N THR A 159 21.28 -15.79 -3.16
CA THR A 159 22.71 -15.79 -3.46
C THR A 159 23.41 -16.81 -2.56
N PHE A 160 24.22 -17.68 -3.18
CA PHE A 160 25.02 -18.68 -2.50
C PHE A 160 26.51 -18.44 -2.81
N SER A 161 27.31 -18.39 -1.75
CA SER A 161 28.74 -18.12 -1.85
C SER A 161 29.53 -19.43 -1.70
N VAL A 162 30.50 -19.67 -2.59
CA VAL A 162 31.39 -20.83 -2.55
C VAL A 162 32.86 -20.41 -2.63
N SER A 163 33.77 -21.28 -2.19
CA SER A 163 35.21 -21.03 -2.28
C SER A 163 35.64 -20.86 -3.74
N TYR A 164 36.70 -20.08 -3.96
CA TYR A 164 37.38 -19.94 -5.25
C TYR A 164 38.00 -21.26 -5.75
N GLU A 165 38.23 -22.21 -4.84
CA GLU A 165 38.79 -23.53 -5.17
C GLU A 165 37.75 -24.49 -5.73
N GLU A 166 36.45 -24.17 -5.64
CA GLU A 166 35.36 -25.03 -6.12
C GLU A 166 35.21 -25.00 -7.64
N ASP A 167 34.84 -26.15 -8.21
CA ASP A 167 34.49 -26.25 -9.61
C ASP A 167 33.14 -25.58 -9.90
N VAL A 168 33.17 -24.49 -10.65
CA VAL A 168 32.01 -23.70 -11.02
C VAL A 168 30.92 -24.53 -11.70
N ILE A 169 31.32 -25.49 -12.58
CA ILE A 169 30.37 -26.32 -13.33
C ILE A 169 29.69 -27.30 -12.37
N ARG A 170 30.44 -27.89 -11.46
CA ARG A 170 29.92 -28.80 -10.45
C ARG A 170 28.92 -28.09 -9.53
N VAL A 171 29.30 -26.93 -8.97
CA VAL A 171 28.40 -26.12 -8.12
C VAL A 171 27.10 -25.76 -8.85
N LYS A 172 27.22 -25.29 -10.10
CA LYS A 172 26.07 -24.95 -10.92
C LYS A 172 25.14 -26.14 -11.14
N ASN A 173 25.69 -27.33 -11.42
CA ASN A 173 24.89 -28.54 -11.62
C ASN A 173 24.17 -28.97 -10.35
N VAL A 174 24.81 -28.88 -9.17
CA VAL A 174 24.17 -29.16 -7.88
C VAL A 174 22.99 -28.23 -7.64
N LEU A 175 23.18 -26.92 -7.85
CA LEU A 175 22.10 -25.93 -7.70
C LEU A 175 20.93 -26.20 -8.67
N ILE A 176 21.23 -26.51 -9.93
CA ILE A 176 20.21 -26.87 -10.93
C ILE A 176 19.43 -28.12 -10.50
N ASN A 177 20.12 -29.14 -9.99
CA ASN A 177 19.47 -30.38 -9.54
C ASN A 177 18.57 -30.13 -8.33
N ILE A 178 18.96 -29.26 -7.40
CA ILE A 178 18.11 -28.85 -6.27
C ILE A 178 16.83 -28.23 -6.78
N LEU A 179 16.92 -27.26 -7.72
CA LEU A 179 15.76 -26.58 -8.27
C LEU A 179 14.83 -27.54 -9.00
N LYS A 180 15.37 -28.46 -9.81
CA LYS A 180 14.57 -29.45 -10.56
C LYS A 180 13.84 -30.45 -9.66
N ASN A 181 14.38 -30.75 -8.48
CA ASN A 181 13.77 -31.68 -7.56
C ASN A 181 12.81 -31.01 -6.55
N ASN A 182 12.68 -29.69 -6.59
CA ASN A 182 11.75 -28.96 -5.75
C ASN A 182 10.40 -28.84 -6.45
N GLU A 183 9.37 -29.51 -5.93
CA GLU A 183 8.03 -29.57 -6.51
C GLU A 183 7.30 -28.22 -6.58
N LEU A 184 7.71 -27.23 -5.77
CA LEU A 184 7.11 -25.90 -5.71
C LEU A 184 7.78 -24.90 -6.66
N VAL A 185 8.94 -25.26 -7.22
CA VAL A 185 9.62 -24.46 -8.24
C VAL A 185 8.99 -24.75 -9.59
N LEU A 186 8.55 -23.70 -10.27
CA LEU A 186 7.90 -23.81 -11.58
C LEU A 186 8.94 -24.09 -12.68
N GLU A 187 8.56 -24.91 -13.67
CA GLU A 187 9.37 -25.14 -14.87
C GLU A 187 9.29 -23.94 -15.84
N GLU A 188 8.14 -23.29 -15.88
CA GLU A 188 7.88 -22.08 -16.68
C GLU A 188 7.30 -20.97 -15.80
N PRO A 189 7.93 -19.77 -15.78
CA PRO A 189 9.16 -19.38 -16.48
C PRO A 189 10.40 -20.12 -15.95
N GLU A 190 11.37 -20.39 -16.84
CA GLU A 190 12.59 -21.13 -16.50
C GLU A 190 13.36 -20.44 -15.36
N PHE A 191 13.88 -21.25 -14.42
CA PHE A 191 14.78 -20.78 -13.38
C PHE A 191 16.17 -20.45 -13.95
N PHE A 192 16.92 -19.64 -13.23
CA PHE A 192 18.27 -19.25 -13.64
C PHE A 192 19.28 -19.53 -12.51
N VAL A 193 20.42 -20.10 -12.89
CA VAL A 193 21.60 -20.28 -12.03
C VAL A 193 22.84 -19.76 -12.73
N GLY A 194 23.55 -18.81 -12.11
CA GLY A 194 24.76 -18.25 -12.68
C GLY A 194 25.62 -17.55 -11.66
N ILE A 195 26.86 -17.21 -12.02
CA ILE A 195 27.72 -16.38 -11.19
C ILE A 195 27.22 -14.95 -11.26
N SER A 196 27.02 -14.31 -10.12
CA SER A 196 26.62 -12.91 -10.00
C SER A 196 27.81 -11.98 -9.74
N MET A 197 28.80 -12.46 -8.99
CA MET A 197 29.94 -11.64 -8.61
C MET A 197 31.12 -12.53 -8.15
N HIS A 198 32.35 -12.07 -8.45
CA HIS A 198 33.57 -12.54 -7.80
C HIS A 198 33.80 -11.62 -6.59
N GLY A 199 33.49 -12.10 -5.39
CA GLY A 199 33.63 -11.36 -4.14
C GLY A 199 35.04 -11.47 -3.55
N ASP A 200 35.28 -10.76 -2.45
CA ASP A 200 36.62 -10.67 -1.83
C ASP A 200 37.13 -12.04 -1.33
N SER A 201 36.22 -12.94 -0.92
CA SER A 201 36.59 -14.24 -0.34
C SER A 201 35.79 -15.40 -0.94
N ALA A 202 34.89 -15.16 -1.90
CA ALA A 202 33.97 -16.15 -2.44
C ALA A 202 33.54 -15.83 -3.88
N ILE A 203 33.17 -16.88 -4.61
CA ILE A 203 32.39 -16.77 -5.85
C ILE A 203 30.91 -16.81 -5.46
N ASN A 204 30.13 -15.78 -5.86
CA ASN A 204 28.73 -15.69 -5.56
C ASN A 204 27.87 -16.20 -6.73
N PHE A 205 27.09 -17.24 -6.48
CA PHE A 205 26.09 -17.74 -7.41
C PHE A 205 24.75 -17.10 -7.11
N ILE A 206 24.05 -16.60 -8.15
CA ILE A 206 22.67 -16.20 -8.04
C ILE A 206 21.76 -17.32 -8.55
N VAL A 207 20.74 -17.60 -7.77
CA VAL A 207 19.66 -18.52 -8.09
C VAL A 207 18.38 -17.71 -8.18
N LYS A 208 17.67 -17.83 -9.30
CA LYS A 208 16.37 -17.19 -9.52
C LYS A 208 15.36 -18.27 -9.84
N ALA A 209 14.42 -18.52 -8.94
CA ALA A 209 13.42 -19.57 -9.06
C ALA A 209 12.01 -18.97 -9.02
N TRP A 210 11.14 -19.41 -9.91
CA TRP A 210 9.74 -18.99 -9.92
C TRP A 210 8.89 -19.98 -9.15
N CYS A 211 7.96 -19.47 -8.37
CA CYS A 211 6.98 -20.26 -7.62
C CYS A 211 5.64 -19.53 -7.57
N LYS A 212 4.59 -20.21 -7.10
CA LYS A 212 3.34 -19.52 -6.79
C LYS A 212 3.55 -18.52 -5.66
N THR A 213 2.80 -17.43 -5.69
CA THR A 213 2.90 -16.36 -4.69
C THR A 213 2.65 -16.85 -3.27
N GLU A 214 1.72 -17.78 -3.09
CA GLU A 214 1.42 -18.42 -1.80
C GLU A 214 2.59 -19.26 -1.24
N ASP A 215 3.42 -19.85 -2.12
CA ASP A 215 4.52 -20.73 -1.75
C ASP A 215 5.86 -20.00 -1.58
N TYR A 216 5.88 -18.66 -1.81
CA TYR A 216 7.11 -17.86 -1.87
C TYR A 216 8.04 -18.09 -0.67
N TRP A 217 7.52 -17.99 0.55
CA TRP A 217 8.32 -18.13 1.76
C TRP A 217 8.73 -19.58 2.03
N THR A 218 7.87 -20.54 1.65
CA THR A 218 8.18 -21.97 1.74
C THR A 218 9.36 -22.29 0.84
N VAL A 219 9.32 -21.89 -0.42
CA VAL A 219 10.41 -22.09 -1.38
C VAL A 219 11.68 -21.35 -0.96
N TYR A 220 11.53 -20.12 -0.45
CA TYR A 220 12.67 -19.31 0.00
C TYR A 220 13.48 -20.01 1.09
N TYR A 221 12.82 -20.46 2.15
CA TYR A 221 13.50 -21.12 3.28
C TYR A 221 13.95 -22.52 2.95
N ASP A 222 13.15 -23.29 2.20
CA ASP A 222 13.51 -24.64 1.77
C ASP A 222 14.78 -24.64 0.90
N LEU A 223 14.89 -23.73 -0.05
CA LEU A 223 16.08 -23.61 -0.88
C LEU A 223 17.32 -23.21 -0.06
N LEU A 224 17.19 -22.32 0.93
CA LEU A 224 18.32 -21.96 1.80
C LEU A 224 18.83 -23.18 2.59
N GLU A 225 17.92 -23.99 3.14
CA GLU A 225 18.25 -25.16 3.92
C GLU A 225 18.80 -26.29 3.02
N THR A 226 18.10 -26.62 1.95
CA THR A 226 18.46 -27.71 1.04
C THR A 226 19.81 -27.47 0.38
N VAL A 227 20.11 -26.23 -0.04
CA VAL A 227 21.41 -25.91 -0.62
C VAL A 227 22.53 -26.11 0.40
N LYS A 228 22.34 -25.72 1.66
CA LYS A 228 23.36 -25.93 2.70
C LYS A 228 23.61 -27.42 2.93
N ILE A 229 22.55 -28.21 3.05
CA ILE A 229 22.66 -29.65 3.24
C ILE A 229 23.38 -30.33 2.05
N LYS A 230 22.97 -29.96 0.82
CA LYS A 230 23.57 -30.55 -0.40
C LYS A 230 25.02 -30.12 -0.60
N PHE A 231 25.38 -28.89 -0.25
CA PHE A 231 26.78 -28.46 -0.30
C PHE A 231 27.64 -29.24 0.67
N ASP A 232 27.15 -29.55 1.90
CA ASP A 232 27.86 -30.38 2.87
C ASP A 232 28.01 -31.82 2.37
N GLU A 233 26.94 -32.43 1.82
CA GLU A 233 26.96 -33.76 1.25
C GLU A 233 27.95 -33.90 0.08
N GLU A 234 27.99 -32.88 -0.78
CA GLU A 234 28.87 -32.84 -1.95
C GLU A 234 30.29 -32.36 -1.64
N GLY A 235 30.55 -31.92 -0.40
CA GLY A 235 31.84 -31.36 0.00
C GLY A 235 32.15 -30.01 -0.65
N ILE A 236 31.13 -29.23 -1.03
CA ILE A 236 31.28 -27.87 -1.56
C ILE A 236 31.51 -26.94 -0.38
N SER A 237 32.62 -26.23 -0.41
CA SER A 237 33.04 -25.34 0.69
C SER A 237 32.39 -23.97 0.60
N ILE A 238 31.75 -23.55 1.70
CA ILE A 238 31.31 -22.17 1.92
C ILE A 238 32.45 -21.49 2.70
N PRO A 239 33.17 -20.53 2.11
CA PRO A 239 34.37 -19.99 2.71
C PRO A 239 34.06 -19.03 3.87
N TYR A 240 34.88 -19.07 4.90
CA TYR A 240 34.98 -17.97 5.85
C TYR A 240 35.74 -16.77 5.19
N PRO A 241 35.70 -15.56 5.77
CA PRO A 241 36.52 -14.47 5.30
C PRO A 241 37.99 -14.89 5.21
N GLN A 242 38.60 -14.69 4.03
CA GLN A 242 39.98 -15.05 3.75
C GLN A 242 40.90 -13.82 3.90
N MET A 243 42.12 -14.03 4.38
CA MET A 243 43.13 -12.99 4.54
C MET A 243 44.50 -13.54 4.23
N ASP A 244 45.23 -12.87 3.34
CA ASP A 244 46.64 -13.16 3.09
C ASP A 244 47.53 -12.45 4.12
N LEU A 245 48.31 -13.23 4.88
CA LEU A 245 49.24 -12.68 5.85
C LEU A 245 50.67 -12.72 5.33
N HIS A 246 51.26 -11.55 5.08
CA HIS A 246 52.68 -11.41 4.76
C HIS A 246 53.50 -11.15 6.02
N VAL A 247 54.08 -12.20 6.60
CA VAL A 247 54.95 -12.10 7.78
C VAL A 247 56.37 -11.66 7.36
N LYS A 248 56.75 -10.44 7.66
CA LYS A 248 58.13 -9.97 7.48
C LYS A 248 59.01 -10.47 8.64
N LYS A 249 59.99 -11.33 8.34
CA LYS A 249 61.00 -11.75 9.32
C LYS A 249 61.92 -10.57 9.60
N ASN A 250 61.91 -10.01 10.81
CA ASN A 250 62.94 -9.04 11.24
C ASN A 250 64.29 -9.77 11.35
N ILE A 251 65.22 -9.48 10.45
CA ILE A 251 66.58 -9.90 10.59
C ILE A 251 67.17 -8.96 11.65
N ILE A 252 67.39 -9.47 12.87
CA ILE A 252 68.25 -8.81 13.87
C ILE A 252 69.67 -9.00 13.33
N ILE A 253 70.31 -7.93 12.87
CA ILE A 253 71.70 -7.90 12.54
C ILE A 253 72.38 -7.55 13.86
N ASP A 254 73.10 -8.51 14.47
CA ASP A 254 73.98 -8.34 15.59
C ASP A 254 75.24 -7.54 15.13
#